data_592daeb8550a4569f58fe7a9edb7d550
#
_entry.id   592daeb8550a4569f58fe7a9edb7d550
#
_cell.length_a   1.000
_cell.length_b   1.000
_cell.length_c   1.000
_cell.angle_alpha   90.00
_cell.angle_beta   90.00
_cell.angle_gamma   90.00
#
_symmetry.space_group_name_H-M   'P 1'
#
loop_
_entity.id
_entity.type
_entity.pdbx_description
1 polymer ?
#
loop_
_entity_poly.entity_id
_entity_poly.type
_entity_poly.pdbx_seq_one_letter_code
_entity_poly.pdbx_strand_id
1 'polypeptide(L)'
;MGIVMLIMAVTALNRLNLSIAGKTIEEEFGFDTIKMGHIFSSFLWGYALFQIPWGYICDRFGPLRTLTASILCFGFGAGMMGVAPRLAASAGLSVLLLFQIIRFFTGVGEAAVSPSCVRVIASWTNLKERGFASGLQSGGLGLGGTVTPIFIAWSTIHYGWRTSFYLCSALALLTVVIWRAYATDWPEEHKRVNAAELDQIHPGAHSGDDRRRRTAKAKSVPWLKMLTSASVWGLILAYGCQGYAFYVYYNWFYFYAVKVRGLHMMEAAAWTSAPFLAMAVLSPVGGWFSDRISRRSGRRQGRIYAVWLGMGVSAILLLAGSHLRITVIALPMIALAAGFNYFATSNFWASCIDLAPDFSASLSGLMNTVGNVGGAISSTATAYLAVHQGWSRALDVAALITVGSGLLFSFVNAGQTVEERPT
;
A
#
# COMPACT_ATOMS: atom_id res chain seq x y z
N MET A 1 -8.52 10.69 10.02
CA MET A 1 -8.18 10.15 8.68
C MET A 1 -7.10 10.96 7.95
N GLY A 2 -7.08 12.30 8.01
CA GLY A 2 -6.07 13.12 7.33
C GLY A 2 -4.62 12.74 7.66
N ILE A 3 -4.32 12.40 8.93
CA ILE A 3 -2.96 11.94 9.32
C ILE A 3 -2.60 10.59 8.71
N VAL A 4 -3.56 9.65 8.58
CA VAL A 4 -3.34 8.37 7.90
C VAL A 4 -2.99 8.60 6.42
N MET A 5 -3.70 9.52 5.75
CA MET A 5 -3.38 9.90 4.37
C MET A 5 -1.97 10.51 4.26
N LEU A 6 -1.60 11.39 5.20
CA LEU A 6 -0.26 11.99 5.25
C LEU A 6 0.83 10.92 5.42
N ILE A 7 0.66 9.98 6.36
CA ILE A 7 1.59 8.87 6.58
C ILE A 7 1.77 8.07 5.29
N MET A 8 0.67 7.71 4.62
CA MET A 8 0.70 6.96 3.36
C MET A 8 1.37 7.74 2.22
N ALA A 9 1.15 9.06 2.14
CA ALA A 9 1.79 9.91 1.14
C ALA A 9 3.31 10.01 1.38
N VAL A 10 3.74 10.19 2.63
CA VAL A 10 5.18 10.21 2.99
C VAL A 10 5.83 8.85 2.76
N THR A 11 5.11 7.76 2.99
CA THR A 11 5.55 6.40 2.66
C THR A 11 5.80 6.24 1.16
N ALA A 12 4.86 6.70 0.32
CA ALA A 12 5.04 6.69 -1.14
C ALA A 12 6.28 7.49 -1.57
N LEU A 13 6.49 8.65 -0.97
CA LEU A 13 7.63 9.53 -1.25
C LEU A 13 8.96 8.83 -0.91
N ASN A 14 9.06 8.17 0.23
CA ASN A 14 10.25 7.41 0.61
C ASN A 14 10.53 6.23 -0.31
N ARG A 15 9.47 5.50 -0.69
CA ARG A 15 9.57 4.32 -1.55
C ARG A 15 10.02 4.65 -2.96
N LEU A 16 9.46 5.70 -3.56
CA LEU A 16 9.72 6.10 -4.94
C LEU A 16 10.99 6.94 -5.11
N ASN A 17 11.55 7.51 -4.04
CA ASN A 17 12.73 8.37 -4.11
C ASN A 17 13.89 7.69 -4.86
N LEU A 18 14.25 6.47 -4.46
CA LEU A 18 15.36 5.75 -5.10
C LEU A 18 15.08 5.44 -6.59
N SER A 19 13.84 5.22 -6.97
CA SER A 19 13.50 4.94 -8.38
C SER A 19 13.78 6.13 -9.27
N ILE A 20 13.63 7.36 -8.76
CA ILE A 20 13.83 8.60 -9.50
C ILE A 20 15.28 9.05 -9.43
N ALA A 21 15.88 9.05 -8.24
CA ALA A 21 17.28 9.42 -8.01
C ALA A 21 18.27 8.34 -8.51
N GLY A 22 17.77 7.14 -8.79
CA GLY A 22 18.58 5.96 -9.10
C GLY A 22 19.52 6.15 -10.28
N LYS A 23 19.07 6.82 -11.35
CA LYS A 23 19.91 7.08 -12.52
C LYS A 23 21.17 7.90 -12.16
N THR A 24 21.01 8.94 -11.36
CA THR A 24 22.14 9.77 -10.91
C THR A 24 23.08 8.97 -10.01
N ILE A 25 22.54 8.05 -9.20
CA ILE A 25 23.35 7.14 -8.36
C ILE A 25 24.10 6.12 -9.23
N GLU A 26 23.47 5.55 -10.27
CA GLU A 26 24.12 4.66 -11.25
C GLU A 26 25.34 5.36 -11.88
N GLU A 27 25.15 6.59 -12.35
CA GLU A 27 26.20 7.38 -12.99
C GLU A 27 27.34 7.74 -12.03
N GLU A 28 27.04 8.11 -10.78
CA GLU A 28 28.06 8.51 -9.81
C GLU A 28 28.94 7.35 -9.31
N PHE A 29 28.34 6.16 -9.10
CA PHE A 29 29.07 5.01 -8.55
C PHE A 29 29.42 3.93 -9.57
N GLY A 30 29.09 4.13 -10.85
CA GLY A 30 29.31 3.14 -11.91
C GLY A 30 28.54 1.83 -11.65
N PHE A 31 27.34 1.94 -11.08
CA PHE A 31 26.49 0.78 -10.87
C PHE A 31 25.81 0.38 -12.19
N ASP A 32 25.75 -0.91 -12.43
CA ASP A 32 24.93 -1.46 -13.50
C ASP A 32 23.49 -1.69 -13.04
N THR A 33 22.60 -2.00 -13.99
CA THR A 33 21.18 -2.26 -13.72
C THR A 33 20.98 -3.44 -12.74
N ILE A 34 21.90 -4.41 -12.71
CA ILE A 34 21.83 -5.58 -11.81
C ILE A 34 22.08 -5.13 -10.37
N LYS A 35 23.12 -4.32 -10.15
CA LYS A 35 23.43 -3.76 -8.81
C LYS A 35 22.29 -2.91 -8.29
N MET A 36 21.69 -2.07 -9.14
CA MET A 36 20.49 -1.31 -8.76
C MET A 36 19.31 -2.24 -8.42
N GLY A 37 19.11 -3.30 -9.19
CA GLY A 37 18.13 -4.33 -8.90
C GLY A 37 18.31 -4.96 -7.52
N HIS A 38 19.55 -5.23 -7.11
CA HIS A 38 19.86 -5.73 -5.76
C HIS A 38 19.51 -4.73 -4.67
N ILE A 39 19.76 -3.42 -4.88
CA ILE A 39 19.38 -2.37 -3.92
C ILE A 39 17.85 -2.29 -3.78
N PHE A 40 17.10 -2.35 -4.90
CA PHE A 40 15.64 -2.37 -4.87
C PHE A 40 15.10 -3.64 -4.19
N SER A 41 15.65 -4.81 -4.53
CA SER A 41 15.23 -6.09 -3.95
C SER A 41 15.46 -6.17 -2.45
N SER A 42 16.53 -5.57 -1.95
CA SER A 42 16.84 -5.56 -0.51
C SER A 42 15.72 -4.93 0.31
N PHE A 43 15.13 -3.83 -0.18
CA PHE A 43 13.96 -3.22 0.44
C PHE A 43 12.75 -4.18 0.47
N LEU A 44 12.47 -4.81 -0.66
CA LEU A 44 11.30 -5.71 -0.79
C LEU A 44 11.42 -6.93 0.14
N TRP A 45 12.62 -7.47 0.31
CA TRP A 45 12.86 -8.55 1.26
C TRP A 45 12.60 -8.13 2.70
N GLY A 46 13.14 -6.98 3.13
CA GLY A 46 12.85 -6.43 4.46
C GLY A 46 11.36 -6.17 4.66
N TYR A 47 10.72 -5.57 3.66
CA TYR A 47 9.29 -5.26 3.69
C TYR A 47 8.41 -6.53 3.77
N ALA A 48 8.65 -7.53 2.93
CA ALA A 48 7.83 -8.73 2.85
C ALA A 48 7.96 -9.62 4.10
N LEU A 49 9.19 -9.82 4.59
CA LEU A 49 9.46 -10.70 5.74
C LEU A 49 8.88 -10.15 7.04
N PHE A 50 8.80 -8.82 7.19
CA PHE A 50 8.40 -8.21 8.44
C PHE A 50 6.94 -7.72 8.50
N GLN A 51 6.15 -7.89 7.46
CA GLN A 51 4.72 -7.51 7.43
C GLN A 51 3.92 -8.21 8.53
N ILE A 52 4.03 -9.53 8.62
CA ILE A 52 3.30 -10.34 9.60
C ILE A 52 3.80 -10.04 11.03
N PRO A 53 5.11 -10.03 11.33
CA PRO A 53 5.61 -9.63 12.64
C PRO A 53 5.12 -8.26 13.09
N TRP A 54 5.15 -7.26 12.22
CA TRP A 54 4.67 -5.92 12.55
C TRP A 54 3.15 -5.84 12.75
N GLY A 55 2.38 -6.61 11.98
CA GLY A 55 0.94 -6.74 12.21
C GLY A 55 0.64 -7.26 13.62
N TYR A 56 1.32 -8.33 14.04
CA TYR A 56 1.20 -8.87 15.40
C TYR A 56 1.65 -7.86 16.48
N ILE A 57 2.77 -7.18 16.27
CA ILE A 57 3.27 -6.14 17.20
C ILE A 57 2.24 -5.02 17.33
N CYS A 58 1.64 -4.58 16.22
CA CYS A 58 0.64 -3.52 16.22
C CYS A 58 -0.64 -3.91 16.98
N ASP A 59 -1.14 -5.13 16.78
CA ASP A 59 -2.33 -5.59 17.50
C ASP A 59 -2.07 -5.72 19.02
N ARG A 60 -0.82 -6.01 19.42
CA ARG A 60 -0.42 -6.17 20.83
C ARG A 60 -0.08 -4.86 21.53
N PHE A 61 0.65 -3.97 20.89
CA PHE A 61 1.23 -2.76 21.50
C PHE A 61 0.55 -1.45 21.07
N GLY A 62 -0.41 -1.54 20.14
CA GLY A 62 -1.16 -0.41 19.61
C GLY A 62 -0.49 0.28 18.42
N PRO A 63 -1.29 0.97 17.57
CA PRO A 63 -0.81 1.65 16.39
C PRO A 63 0.04 2.89 16.71
N LEU A 64 -0.18 3.57 17.83
CA LEU A 64 0.56 4.79 18.19
C LEU A 64 2.07 4.52 18.29
N ARG A 65 2.45 3.48 19.03
CA ARG A 65 3.86 3.09 19.22
C ARG A 65 4.44 2.48 17.96
N THR A 66 3.67 1.62 17.32
CA THR A 66 4.11 0.87 16.13
C THR A 66 4.38 1.78 14.95
N LEU A 67 3.47 2.72 14.62
CA LEU A 67 3.70 3.70 13.56
C LEU A 67 4.83 4.67 13.91
N THR A 68 4.95 5.07 15.18
CA THR A 68 6.10 5.92 15.60
C THR A 68 7.42 5.23 15.31
N ALA A 69 7.59 3.97 15.75
CA ALA A 69 8.80 3.19 15.50
C ALA A 69 9.06 2.97 14.01
N SER A 70 8.00 2.65 13.27
CA SER A 70 8.03 2.45 11.82
C SER A 70 8.52 3.69 11.07
N ILE A 71 7.88 4.85 11.30
CA ILE A 71 8.20 6.09 10.61
C ILE A 71 9.61 6.57 10.98
N LEU A 72 10.03 6.42 12.23
CA LEU A 72 11.41 6.71 12.65
C LEU A 72 12.41 5.80 11.93
N CYS A 73 12.13 4.49 11.83
CA CYS A 73 13.02 3.53 11.18
C CYS A 73 13.20 3.86 9.69
N PHE A 74 12.12 3.99 8.92
CA PHE A 74 12.26 4.29 7.50
C PHE A 74 12.71 5.73 7.22
N GLY A 75 12.34 6.69 8.05
CA GLY A 75 12.80 8.08 7.94
C GLY A 75 14.30 8.20 8.21
N PHE A 76 14.81 7.53 9.25
CA PHE A 76 16.24 7.43 9.51
C PHE A 76 16.97 6.70 8.37
N GLY A 77 16.41 5.58 7.89
CA GLY A 77 16.93 4.85 6.74
C GLY A 77 17.07 5.71 5.49
N ALA A 78 16.08 6.57 5.20
CA ALA A 78 16.16 7.54 4.11
C ALA A 78 17.34 8.50 4.30
N GLY A 79 17.48 9.11 5.46
CA GLY A 79 18.63 10.00 5.77
C GLY A 79 19.97 9.27 5.62
N MET A 80 20.05 8.04 6.10
CA MET A 80 21.25 7.20 5.98
C MET A 80 21.66 6.91 4.53
N MET A 81 20.73 6.82 3.58
CA MET A 81 21.07 6.70 2.16
C MET A 81 21.94 7.87 1.68
N GLY A 82 21.62 9.10 2.10
CA GLY A 82 22.40 10.28 1.72
C GLY A 82 23.82 10.31 2.28
N VAL A 83 24.05 9.76 3.47
CA VAL A 83 25.38 9.72 4.11
C VAL A 83 26.15 8.42 3.83
N ALA A 84 25.49 7.39 3.30
CA ALA A 84 26.07 6.05 3.09
C ALA A 84 27.41 6.05 2.34
N PRO A 85 27.63 6.85 1.26
CA PRO A 85 28.90 6.84 0.56
C PRO A 85 30.07 7.31 1.45
N ARG A 86 29.84 8.30 2.31
CA ARG A 86 30.86 8.78 3.25
C ARG A 86 31.18 7.74 4.33
N LEU A 87 30.12 7.08 4.86
CA LEU A 87 30.28 6.01 5.84
C LEU A 87 30.99 4.79 5.25
N ALA A 88 30.67 4.43 4.00
CA ALA A 88 31.34 3.33 3.31
C ALA A 88 32.84 3.62 3.16
N ALA A 89 33.21 4.84 2.74
CA ALA A 89 34.60 5.26 2.60
C ALA A 89 35.34 5.23 3.93
N SER A 90 34.75 5.73 5.02
CA SER A 90 35.40 5.76 6.35
C SER A 90 35.51 4.36 6.96
N ALA A 91 34.62 3.45 6.67
CA ALA A 91 34.62 2.09 7.23
C ALA A 91 35.31 1.05 6.32
N GLY A 92 35.79 1.45 5.14
CA GLY A 92 36.36 0.52 4.15
C GLY A 92 35.36 -0.48 3.56
N LEU A 93 34.06 -0.11 3.55
CA LEU A 93 32.98 -0.96 3.07
C LEU A 93 32.58 -0.62 1.64
N SER A 94 31.99 -1.60 0.94
CA SER A 94 31.37 -1.35 -0.35
C SER A 94 30.15 -0.44 -0.20
N VAL A 95 30.06 0.63 -1.00
CA VAL A 95 28.88 1.50 -1.06
C VAL A 95 27.62 0.71 -1.44
N LEU A 96 27.75 -0.27 -2.37
CA LEU A 96 26.66 -1.14 -2.77
C LEU A 96 26.09 -1.93 -1.59
N LEU A 97 26.99 -2.58 -0.81
CA LEU A 97 26.58 -3.37 0.36
C LEU A 97 25.88 -2.50 1.40
N LEU A 98 26.41 -1.29 1.65
CA LEU A 98 25.80 -0.38 2.62
C LEU A 98 24.43 0.12 2.16
N PHE A 99 24.25 0.43 0.87
CA PHE A 99 22.94 0.74 0.31
C PHE A 99 21.96 -0.41 0.47
N GLN A 100 22.37 -1.65 0.20
CA GLN A 100 21.53 -2.84 0.38
C GLN A 100 21.08 -3.02 1.83
N ILE A 101 22.01 -2.89 2.79
CA ILE A 101 21.72 -3.00 4.23
C ILE A 101 20.72 -1.92 4.66
N ILE A 102 20.97 -0.65 4.30
CA ILE A 102 20.09 0.46 4.66
C ILE A 102 18.70 0.26 4.04
N ARG A 103 18.62 -0.15 2.78
CA ARG A 103 17.34 -0.44 2.10
C ARG A 103 16.59 -1.59 2.73
N PHE A 104 17.28 -2.66 3.14
CA PHE A 104 16.66 -3.76 3.86
C PHE A 104 16.00 -3.28 5.15
N PHE A 105 16.72 -2.55 6.01
CA PHE A 105 16.16 -2.03 7.26
C PHE A 105 15.09 -0.95 7.04
N THR A 106 15.21 -0.14 5.99
CA THR A 106 14.14 0.78 5.57
C THR A 106 12.86 -0.01 5.23
N GLY A 107 12.99 -1.12 4.50
CA GLY A 107 11.88 -2.03 4.20
C GLY A 107 11.26 -2.66 5.45
N VAL A 108 12.10 -3.13 6.37
CA VAL A 108 11.65 -3.63 7.69
C VAL A 108 10.81 -2.58 8.42
N GLY A 109 11.30 -1.34 8.50
CA GLY A 109 10.57 -0.26 9.17
C GLY A 109 9.25 0.06 8.47
N GLU A 110 9.25 0.19 7.16
CA GLU A 110 8.07 0.58 6.40
C GLU A 110 6.98 -0.52 6.36
N ALA A 111 7.35 -1.78 6.59
CA ALA A 111 6.43 -2.91 6.62
C ALA A 111 5.30 -2.77 7.65
N ALA A 112 5.52 -2.01 8.73
CA ALA A 112 4.51 -1.76 9.75
C ALA A 112 3.42 -0.76 9.33
N VAL A 113 3.65 0.10 8.33
CA VAL A 113 2.77 1.24 8.03
C VAL A 113 1.36 0.80 7.67
N SER A 114 1.22 -0.01 6.63
CA SER A 114 -0.10 -0.40 6.13
C SER A 114 -0.93 -1.18 7.16
N PRO A 115 -0.41 -2.22 7.83
CA PRO A 115 -1.14 -2.93 8.89
C PRO A 115 -1.56 -2.02 10.05
N SER A 116 -0.67 -1.11 10.46
CA SER A 116 -0.98 -0.19 11.55
C SER A 116 -2.04 0.84 11.18
N CYS A 117 -2.04 1.36 9.94
CA CYS A 117 -3.10 2.24 9.45
C CYS A 117 -4.47 1.53 9.44
N VAL A 118 -4.50 0.24 9.06
CA VAL A 118 -5.72 -0.57 9.14
C VAL A 118 -6.21 -0.68 10.60
N ARG A 119 -5.30 -0.86 11.56
CA ARG A 119 -5.66 -0.89 12.98
C ARG A 119 -6.19 0.46 13.48
N VAL A 120 -5.60 1.58 13.04
CA VAL A 120 -6.14 2.93 13.32
C VAL A 120 -7.56 3.07 12.78
N ILE A 121 -7.80 2.67 11.53
CA ILE A 121 -9.13 2.72 10.93
C ILE A 121 -10.11 1.86 11.74
N ALA A 122 -9.72 0.65 12.15
CA ALA A 122 -10.55 -0.22 12.96
C ALA A 122 -10.98 0.40 14.29
N SER A 123 -10.09 1.17 14.93
CA SER A 123 -10.33 1.80 16.22
C SER A 123 -11.09 3.14 16.14
N TRP A 124 -10.92 3.88 15.02
CA TRP A 124 -11.38 5.28 14.90
C TRP A 124 -12.55 5.48 13.92
N THR A 125 -13.07 4.40 13.32
CA THR A 125 -14.20 4.51 12.41
C THR A 125 -15.33 3.56 12.77
N ASN A 126 -16.56 4.03 12.55
CA ASN A 126 -17.72 3.17 12.71
C ASN A 126 -17.81 2.15 11.56
N LEU A 127 -18.63 1.12 11.77
CA LEU A 127 -18.82 0.03 10.81
C LEU A 127 -19.32 0.49 9.43
N LYS A 128 -19.99 1.67 9.36
CA LYS A 128 -20.62 2.17 8.13
C LYS A 128 -19.67 2.94 7.23
N GLU A 129 -18.47 3.28 7.72
CA GLU A 129 -17.51 4.16 7.05
C GLU A 129 -16.12 3.53 6.84
N ARG A 130 -15.93 2.27 7.22
CA ARG A 130 -14.67 1.55 7.10
C ARG A 130 -14.13 1.48 5.68
N GLY A 131 -15.02 1.31 4.70
CA GLY A 131 -14.64 1.26 3.30
C GLY A 131 -14.10 2.61 2.82
N PHE A 132 -14.80 3.70 3.13
CA PHE A 132 -14.35 5.04 2.80
C PHE A 132 -13.02 5.38 3.49
N ALA A 133 -12.87 5.08 4.77
CA ALA A 133 -11.63 5.29 5.53
C ALA A 133 -10.45 4.48 4.95
N SER A 134 -10.67 3.22 4.56
CA SER A 134 -9.67 2.39 3.87
C SER A 134 -9.35 2.94 2.47
N GLY A 135 -10.34 3.53 1.81
CA GLY A 135 -10.15 4.25 0.57
C GLY A 135 -9.27 5.49 0.71
N LEU A 136 -9.46 6.27 1.78
CA LEU A 136 -8.58 7.40 2.11
C LEU A 136 -7.14 6.95 2.40
N GLN A 137 -6.95 5.83 3.10
CA GLN A 137 -5.63 5.24 3.31
C GLN A 137 -4.93 4.96 1.98
N SER A 138 -5.57 4.22 1.10
CA SER A 138 -5.01 3.88 -0.22
C SER A 138 -4.88 5.10 -1.14
N GLY A 139 -5.82 6.04 -1.05
CA GLY A 139 -5.78 7.33 -1.75
C GLY A 139 -4.59 8.18 -1.34
N GLY A 140 -4.20 8.15 -0.06
CA GLY A 140 -3.00 8.80 0.44
C GLY A 140 -1.71 8.30 -0.25
N LEU A 141 -1.60 6.99 -0.47
CA LEU A 141 -0.50 6.41 -1.25
C LEU A 141 -0.49 6.94 -2.70
N GLY A 142 -1.67 7.02 -3.32
CA GLY A 142 -1.84 7.56 -4.67
C GLY A 142 -1.43 9.03 -4.76
N LEU A 143 -1.87 9.87 -3.81
CA LEU A 143 -1.47 11.29 -3.74
C LEU A 143 0.04 11.45 -3.61
N GLY A 144 0.65 10.69 -2.70
CA GLY A 144 2.10 10.65 -2.55
C GLY A 144 2.79 10.25 -3.85
N GLY A 145 2.32 9.16 -4.48
CA GLY A 145 2.84 8.68 -5.77
C GLY A 145 2.71 9.69 -6.91
N THR A 146 1.67 10.54 -6.89
CA THR A 146 1.48 11.60 -7.90
C THR A 146 2.49 12.73 -7.74
N VAL A 147 2.75 13.17 -6.51
CA VAL A 147 3.62 14.32 -6.21
C VAL A 147 5.10 13.93 -6.23
N THR A 148 5.43 12.73 -5.81
CA THR A 148 6.80 12.27 -5.59
C THR A 148 7.71 12.41 -6.81
N PRO A 149 7.34 11.97 -8.04
CA PRO A 149 8.24 12.07 -9.19
C PRO A 149 8.71 13.51 -9.45
N ILE A 150 7.78 14.45 -9.40
CA ILE A 150 8.06 15.87 -9.65
C ILE A 150 8.94 16.43 -8.54
N PHE A 151 8.60 16.17 -7.28
CA PHE A 151 9.33 16.68 -6.12
C PHE A 151 10.77 16.15 -6.06
N ILE A 152 10.96 14.84 -6.27
CA ILE A 152 12.29 14.21 -6.21
C ILE A 152 13.15 14.63 -7.41
N ALA A 153 12.59 14.67 -8.62
CA ALA A 153 13.31 15.12 -9.80
C ALA A 153 13.78 16.57 -9.65
N TRP A 154 12.89 17.48 -9.21
CA TRP A 154 13.23 18.85 -8.92
C TRP A 154 14.34 18.98 -7.90
N SER A 155 14.22 18.29 -6.77
CA SER A 155 15.23 18.30 -5.70
C SER A 155 16.57 17.73 -6.19
N THR A 156 16.56 16.66 -6.98
CA THR A 156 17.77 16.01 -7.50
C THR A 156 18.50 16.92 -8.49
N ILE A 157 17.77 17.59 -9.38
CA ILE A 157 18.36 18.50 -10.38
C ILE A 157 19.00 19.72 -9.71
N HIS A 158 18.33 20.35 -8.73
CA HIS A 158 18.78 21.60 -8.16
C HIS A 158 19.78 21.44 -7.01
N TYR A 159 19.67 20.37 -6.23
CA TYR A 159 20.42 20.19 -4.98
C TYR A 159 21.16 18.85 -4.88
N GLY A 160 21.05 18.00 -5.90
CA GLY A 160 21.64 16.67 -5.94
C GLY A 160 20.78 15.61 -5.22
N TRP A 161 21.00 14.34 -5.62
CA TRP A 161 20.19 13.22 -5.14
C TRP A 161 20.23 12.99 -3.62
N ARG A 162 21.35 13.34 -2.95
CA ARG A 162 21.48 13.22 -1.49
C ARG A 162 20.46 14.08 -0.77
N THR A 163 20.25 15.29 -1.27
CA THR A 163 19.29 16.25 -0.70
C THR A 163 17.86 15.71 -0.78
N SER A 164 17.49 15.00 -1.84
CA SER A 164 16.16 14.37 -1.92
C SER A 164 15.92 13.38 -0.78
N PHE A 165 16.94 12.60 -0.42
CA PHE A 165 16.86 11.66 0.71
C PHE A 165 16.77 12.36 2.06
N TYR A 166 17.53 13.47 2.26
CA TYR A 166 17.42 14.26 3.48
C TYR A 166 16.05 14.93 3.63
N LEU A 167 15.49 15.44 2.54
CA LEU A 167 14.13 16.00 2.55
C LEU A 167 13.08 14.94 2.87
N CYS A 168 13.18 13.74 2.30
CA CYS A 168 12.31 12.62 2.65
C CYS A 168 12.41 12.23 4.13
N SER A 169 13.65 12.20 4.67
CA SER A 169 13.90 11.95 6.09
C SER A 169 13.27 13.04 6.96
N ALA A 170 13.47 14.30 6.63
CA ALA A 170 12.90 15.44 7.37
C ALA A 170 11.35 15.40 7.37
N LEU A 171 10.72 15.09 6.23
CA LEU A 171 9.27 14.95 6.14
C LEU A 171 8.75 13.76 6.96
N ALA A 172 9.48 12.63 6.98
CA ALA A 172 9.14 11.50 7.83
C ALA A 172 9.22 11.87 9.32
N LEU A 173 10.30 12.55 9.75
CA LEU A 173 10.45 13.01 11.14
C LEU A 173 9.37 14.02 11.53
N LEU A 174 9.04 14.97 10.65
CA LEU A 174 7.93 15.91 10.86
C LEU A 174 6.61 15.15 11.02
N THR A 175 6.39 14.11 10.22
CA THR A 175 5.19 13.26 10.32
C THR A 175 5.13 12.55 11.68
N VAL A 176 6.26 12.10 12.24
CA VAL A 176 6.31 11.55 13.61
C VAL A 176 5.88 12.59 14.64
N VAL A 177 6.36 13.83 14.52
CA VAL A 177 5.98 14.91 15.46
C VAL A 177 4.48 15.15 15.39
N ILE A 178 3.91 15.29 14.19
CA ILE A 178 2.46 15.47 13.99
C ILE A 178 1.68 14.28 14.55
N TRP A 179 2.14 13.05 14.24
CA TRP A 179 1.51 11.83 14.72
C TRP A 179 1.47 11.75 16.25
N ARG A 180 2.62 11.97 16.91
CA ARG A 180 2.73 11.92 18.36
C ARG A 180 1.98 13.05 19.09
N ALA A 181 1.89 14.21 18.47
CA ALA A 181 1.20 15.36 19.05
C ALA A 181 -0.34 15.22 18.99
N TYR A 182 -0.85 14.47 18.01
CA TYR A 182 -2.29 14.43 17.76
C TYR A 182 -2.93 13.05 17.97
N ALA A 183 -2.24 11.94 17.67
CA ALA A 183 -2.87 10.62 17.69
C ALA A 183 -2.87 9.97 19.08
N THR A 184 -3.91 9.18 19.34
CA THR A 184 -4.00 8.23 20.46
C THR A 184 -4.38 6.85 19.92
N ASP A 185 -4.15 5.80 20.71
CA ASP A 185 -4.51 4.44 20.28
C ASP A 185 -6.04 4.26 20.23
N TRP A 186 -6.76 4.91 21.13
CA TRP A 186 -8.21 4.82 21.24
C TRP A 186 -8.88 6.19 21.23
N PRO A 187 -10.09 6.30 20.65
CA PRO A 187 -10.87 7.54 20.65
C PRO A 187 -11.13 8.11 22.05
N GLU A 188 -11.38 7.23 23.03
CA GLU A 188 -11.67 7.59 24.42
C GLU A 188 -10.51 8.31 25.12
N GLU A 189 -9.29 8.14 24.63
CA GLU A 189 -8.07 8.77 25.18
C GLU A 189 -7.85 10.16 24.60
N HIS A 190 -8.57 10.52 23.54
CA HIS A 190 -8.33 11.74 22.81
C HIS A 190 -9.14 12.90 23.40
N LYS A 191 -8.45 13.97 23.84
CA LYS A 191 -9.05 15.12 24.56
C LYS A 191 -10.15 15.88 23.79
N ARG A 192 -10.20 15.75 22.46
CA ARG A 192 -11.16 16.49 21.61
C ARG A 192 -12.37 15.66 21.22
N VAL A 193 -12.37 14.36 21.50
CA VAL A 193 -13.50 13.46 21.22
C VAL A 193 -14.53 13.64 22.33
N ASN A 194 -15.76 13.97 21.93
CA ASN A 194 -16.89 14.10 22.87
C ASN A 194 -17.71 12.80 22.94
N ALA A 195 -18.62 12.73 23.91
CA ALA A 195 -19.44 11.54 24.14
C ALA A 195 -20.31 11.16 22.92
N ALA A 196 -20.84 12.17 22.20
CA ALA A 196 -21.66 11.92 21.02
C ALA A 196 -20.85 11.36 19.85
N GLU A 197 -19.61 11.83 19.64
CA GLU A 197 -18.70 11.29 18.65
C GLU A 197 -18.27 9.87 19.02
N LEU A 198 -18.00 9.63 20.30
CA LEU A 198 -17.65 8.31 20.79
C LEU A 198 -18.78 7.28 20.57
N ASP A 199 -20.03 7.67 20.80
CA ASP A 199 -21.20 6.83 20.54
C ASP A 199 -21.39 6.55 19.03
N GLN A 200 -21.03 7.50 18.16
CA GLN A 200 -21.03 7.27 16.71
C GLN A 200 -19.96 6.29 16.26
N ILE A 201 -18.76 6.34 16.87
CA ILE A 201 -17.65 5.44 16.54
C ILE A 201 -17.92 4.04 17.09
N HIS A 202 -18.34 3.95 18.36
CA HIS A 202 -18.60 2.71 19.08
C HIS A 202 -19.97 2.76 19.78
N PRO A 203 -21.08 2.49 19.07
CA PRO A 203 -22.41 2.51 19.66
C PRO A 203 -22.52 1.59 20.89
N GLY A 204 -22.95 2.14 22.02
CA GLY A 204 -23.17 1.39 23.25
C GLY A 204 -21.91 1.11 24.10
N ALA A 205 -20.74 1.64 23.77
CA ALA A 205 -19.49 1.41 24.50
C ALA A 205 -19.30 2.34 25.72
N HIS A 206 -20.38 2.61 26.49
CA HIS A 206 -20.36 3.60 27.57
C HIS A 206 -19.84 3.07 28.92
N SER A 207 -19.52 1.79 29.05
CA SER A 207 -19.06 1.24 30.33
C SER A 207 -17.52 1.12 30.38
N GLY A 208 -16.91 1.66 31.45
CA GLY A 208 -15.47 1.52 31.73
C GLY A 208 -15.00 0.05 31.86
N ASP A 209 -15.92 -0.88 31.93
CA ASP A 209 -15.69 -2.32 31.94
C ASP A 209 -15.30 -2.87 30.56
N ASP A 210 -15.83 -2.30 29.47
CA ASP A 210 -15.44 -2.69 28.10
C ASP A 210 -14.01 -2.25 27.78
N ARG A 211 -13.56 -1.12 28.34
CA ARG A 211 -12.16 -0.68 28.26
C ARG A 211 -11.23 -1.69 28.94
N ARG A 212 -11.56 -2.12 30.16
CA ARG A 212 -10.80 -3.14 30.90
C ARG A 212 -10.77 -4.49 30.17
N ARG A 213 -11.85 -4.90 29.52
CA ARG A 213 -11.90 -6.14 28.74
C ARG A 213 -11.04 -6.07 27.47
N ARG A 214 -10.95 -4.90 26.80
CA ARG A 214 -10.10 -4.68 25.63
C ARG A 214 -8.62 -4.59 25.96
N THR A 215 -8.26 -3.99 27.12
CA THR A 215 -6.87 -3.86 27.60
C THR A 215 -6.41 -5.04 28.46
N ALA A 216 -7.30 -5.76 29.11
CA ALA A 216 -6.98 -6.74 30.16
C ALA A 216 -6.51 -8.12 29.65
N LYS A 217 -6.56 -8.41 28.35
CA LYS A 217 -5.93 -9.61 27.78
C LYS A 217 -5.41 -9.26 26.38
N ALA A 218 -4.10 -9.19 26.23
CA ALA A 218 -3.47 -9.38 24.92
C ALA A 218 -3.87 -10.80 24.46
N LYS A 219 -5.04 -10.91 23.81
CA LYS A 219 -5.51 -12.15 23.21
C LYS A 219 -4.45 -12.60 22.21
N SER A 220 -4.07 -13.86 22.26
CA SER A 220 -3.24 -14.43 21.22
C SER A 220 -4.00 -14.40 19.89
N VAL A 221 -3.31 -14.00 18.81
CA VAL A 221 -3.92 -14.00 17.45
C VAL A 221 -4.40 -15.43 17.14
N PRO A 222 -5.65 -15.64 16.75
CA PRO A 222 -6.20 -16.96 16.48
C PRO A 222 -5.78 -17.46 15.08
N TRP A 223 -4.46 -17.66 14.89
CA TRP A 223 -3.87 -18.05 13.60
C TRP A 223 -4.53 -19.28 12.99
N LEU A 224 -4.83 -20.29 13.81
CA LEU A 224 -5.46 -21.51 13.32
C LEU A 224 -6.85 -21.22 12.71
N LYS A 225 -7.68 -20.43 13.38
CA LYS A 225 -9.01 -20.03 12.87
C LYS A 225 -8.89 -19.18 11.62
N MET A 226 -7.89 -18.29 11.54
CA MET A 226 -7.63 -17.49 10.35
C MET A 226 -7.21 -18.38 9.17
N LEU A 227 -6.27 -19.29 9.37
CA LEU A 227 -5.72 -20.15 8.31
C LEU A 227 -6.67 -21.28 7.88
N THR A 228 -7.68 -21.61 8.68
CA THR A 228 -8.74 -22.56 8.28
C THR A 228 -9.96 -21.88 7.63
N SER A 229 -10.02 -20.55 7.64
CA SER A 229 -11.16 -19.80 7.10
C SER A 229 -11.09 -19.62 5.59
N ALA A 230 -12.10 -20.12 4.87
CA ALA A 230 -12.25 -19.90 3.41
C ALA A 230 -12.33 -18.41 3.04
N SER A 231 -12.91 -17.56 3.91
CA SER A 231 -12.96 -16.10 3.66
C SER A 231 -11.60 -15.46 3.76
N VAL A 232 -10.73 -15.93 4.65
CA VAL A 232 -9.35 -15.44 4.75
C VAL A 232 -8.56 -15.87 3.52
N TRP A 233 -8.67 -17.13 3.09
CA TRP A 233 -8.02 -17.59 1.85
C TRP A 233 -8.54 -16.86 0.62
N GLY A 234 -9.85 -16.67 0.49
CA GLY A 234 -10.45 -15.85 -0.57
C GLY A 234 -9.87 -14.44 -0.61
N LEU A 235 -9.75 -13.80 0.55
CA LEU A 235 -9.22 -12.46 0.69
C LEU A 235 -7.73 -12.37 0.29
N ILE A 236 -6.88 -13.23 0.85
CA ILE A 236 -5.43 -13.15 0.63
C ILE A 236 -5.03 -13.55 -0.79
N LEU A 237 -5.67 -14.58 -1.37
CA LEU A 237 -5.42 -14.99 -2.75
C LEU A 237 -5.94 -13.97 -3.77
N ALA A 238 -7.13 -13.43 -3.53
CA ALA A 238 -7.67 -12.34 -4.35
C ALA A 238 -6.75 -11.11 -4.31
N TYR A 239 -6.21 -10.77 -3.13
CA TYR A 239 -5.26 -9.66 -3.00
C TYR A 239 -3.90 -9.97 -3.64
N GLY A 240 -3.47 -11.23 -3.67
CA GLY A 240 -2.31 -11.67 -4.44
C GLY A 240 -2.47 -11.40 -5.94
N CYS A 241 -3.63 -11.71 -6.49
CA CYS A 241 -3.98 -11.39 -7.89
C CYS A 241 -4.07 -9.87 -8.12
N GLN A 242 -4.67 -9.12 -7.17
CA GLN A 242 -4.72 -7.66 -7.23
C GLN A 242 -3.30 -7.08 -7.21
N GLY A 243 -2.41 -7.58 -6.35
CA GLY A 243 -1.01 -7.20 -6.29
C GLY A 243 -0.26 -7.44 -7.59
N TYR A 244 -0.50 -8.58 -8.27
CA TYR A 244 0.04 -8.82 -9.60
C TYR A 244 -0.31 -7.67 -10.56
N ALA A 245 -1.59 -7.33 -10.69
CA ALA A 245 -2.05 -6.26 -11.57
C ALA A 245 -1.50 -4.88 -11.17
N PHE A 246 -1.48 -4.57 -9.87
CA PHE A 246 -0.92 -3.32 -9.36
C PHE A 246 0.54 -3.12 -9.77
N TYR A 247 1.38 -4.16 -9.61
CA TYR A 247 2.80 -4.05 -9.94
C TYR A 247 3.08 -4.00 -11.43
N VAL A 248 2.15 -4.43 -12.31
CA VAL A 248 2.22 -4.14 -13.75
C VAL A 248 2.16 -2.63 -13.98
N TYR A 249 1.19 -1.92 -13.39
CA TYR A 249 1.11 -0.47 -13.51
C TYR A 249 2.31 0.22 -12.85
N TYR A 250 2.73 -0.25 -11.68
CA TYR A 250 3.78 0.36 -10.89
C TYR A 250 5.16 0.27 -11.54
N ASN A 251 5.53 -0.91 -12.05
CA ASN A 251 6.87 -1.18 -12.56
C ASN A 251 6.98 -0.98 -14.08
N TRP A 252 5.92 -1.23 -14.83
CA TRP A 252 6.01 -1.38 -16.28
C TRP A 252 5.31 -0.29 -17.07
N PHE A 253 4.47 0.54 -16.48
CA PHE A 253 3.74 1.58 -17.20
C PHE A 253 4.67 2.58 -17.89
N TYR A 254 5.73 3.03 -17.23
CA TYR A 254 6.74 3.90 -17.79
C TYR A 254 7.45 3.26 -18.99
N PHE A 255 7.91 2.01 -18.84
CA PHE A 255 8.56 1.27 -19.91
C PHE A 255 7.64 1.05 -21.11
N TYR A 256 6.37 0.76 -20.85
CA TYR A 256 5.36 0.66 -21.89
C TYR A 256 5.17 1.98 -22.64
N ALA A 257 5.09 3.10 -21.93
CA ALA A 257 4.97 4.42 -22.53
C ALA A 257 6.17 4.78 -23.43
N VAL A 258 7.40 4.48 -23.00
CA VAL A 258 8.61 4.75 -23.77
C VAL A 258 8.80 3.75 -24.91
N LYS A 259 8.82 2.43 -24.60
CA LYS A 259 9.23 1.40 -25.57
C LYS A 259 8.13 1.04 -26.58
N VAL A 260 6.86 1.10 -26.18
CA VAL A 260 5.73 0.68 -27.03
C VAL A 260 5.06 1.87 -27.68
N ARG A 261 4.94 2.98 -26.95
CA ARG A 261 4.26 4.18 -27.42
C ARG A 261 5.19 5.24 -27.99
N GLY A 262 6.51 5.04 -27.88
CA GLY A 262 7.53 5.92 -28.45
C GLY A 262 7.59 7.32 -27.83
N LEU A 263 7.11 7.48 -26.60
CA LEU A 263 7.11 8.78 -25.93
C LEU A 263 8.52 9.18 -25.47
N HIS A 264 8.80 10.47 -25.49
CA HIS A 264 10.02 11.01 -24.90
C HIS A 264 10.01 10.84 -23.38
N MET A 265 11.20 10.73 -22.79
CA MET A 265 11.36 10.42 -21.36
C MET A 265 10.54 11.33 -20.42
N MET A 266 10.52 12.64 -20.69
CA MET A 266 9.80 13.60 -19.85
C MET A 266 8.28 13.44 -19.97
N GLU A 267 7.79 13.20 -21.19
CA GLU A 267 6.37 12.95 -21.44
C GLU A 267 5.90 11.63 -20.80
N ALA A 268 6.70 10.57 -20.94
CA ALA A 268 6.43 9.29 -20.30
C ALA A 268 6.44 9.41 -18.75
N ALA A 269 7.34 10.22 -18.19
CA ALA A 269 7.37 10.50 -16.75
C ALA A 269 6.11 11.23 -16.28
N ALA A 270 5.63 12.23 -17.02
CA ALA A 270 4.39 12.93 -16.71
C ALA A 270 3.18 11.97 -16.78
N TRP A 271 3.10 11.11 -17.80
CA TRP A 271 2.06 10.09 -17.89
C TRP A 271 2.14 9.06 -16.77
N THR A 272 3.33 8.79 -16.20
CA THR A 272 3.50 7.86 -15.07
C THR A 272 2.81 8.35 -13.79
N SER A 273 2.56 9.64 -13.64
CA SER A 273 1.76 10.18 -12.54
C SER A 273 0.25 9.90 -12.67
N ALA A 274 -0.26 9.68 -13.88
CA ALA A 274 -1.70 9.52 -14.13
C ALA A 274 -2.33 8.29 -13.43
N PRO A 275 -1.73 7.08 -13.43
CA PRO A 275 -2.23 5.96 -12.64
C PRO A 275 -2.36 6.28 -11.15
N PHE A 276 -1.36 6.94 -10.56
CA PHE A 276 -1.38 7.30 -9.14
C PHE A 276 -2.45 8.34 -8.81
N LEU A 277 -2.65 9.32 -9.69
CA LEU A 277 -3.75 10.28 -9.55
C LEU A 277 -5.11 9.58 -9.63
N ALA A 278 -5.30 8.68 -10.59
CA ALA A 278 -6.52 7.89 -10.70
C ALA A 278 -6.76 7.04 -9.43
N MET A 279 -5.70 6.43 -8.87
CA MET A 279 -5.77 5.71 -7.59
C MET A 279 -6.18 6.61 -6.44
N ALA A 280 -5.60 7.83 -6.34
CA ALA A 280 -5.90 8.78 -5.28
C ALA A 280 -7.39 9.16 -5.24
N VAL A 281 -7.99 9.33 -6.42
CA VAL A 281 -9.39 9.73 -6.56
C VAL A 281 -10.33 8.53 -6.42
N LEU A 282 -10.06 7.43 -7.13
CA LEU A 282 -11.00 6.32 -7.23
C LEU A 282 -10.99 5.40 -6.00
N SER A 283 -9.93 5.36 -5.20
CA SER A 283 -9.90 4.52 -4.01
C SER A 283 -10.90 4.97 -2.93
N PRO A 284 -10.98 6.26 -2.52
CA PRO A 284 -12.02 6.73 -1.61
C PRO A 284 -13.44 6.54 -2.17
N VAL A 285 -13.62 6.77 -3.48
CA VAL A 285 -14.90 6.57 -4.16
C VAL A 285 -15.35 5.12 -4.07
N GLY A 286 -14.43 4.17 -4.27
CA GLY A 286 -14.71 2.73 -4.15
C GLY A 286 -15.13 2.31 -2.75
N GLY A 287 -14.46 2.85 -1.73
CA GLY A 287 -14.81 2.63 -0.34
C GLY A 287 -16.19 3.21 0.00
N TRP A 288 -16.46 4.45 -0.38
CA TRP A 288 -17.76 5.10 -0.20
C TRP A 288 -18.90 4.33 -0.91
N PHE A 289 -18.66 3.90 -2.14
CA PHE A 289 -19.63 3.11 -2.92
C PHE A 289 -19.98 1.80 -2.21
N SER A 290 -18.95 1.08 -1.74
CA SER A 290 -19.12 -0.15 -0.96
C SER A 290 -19.93 0.08 0.31
N ASP A 291 -19.61 1.12 1.09
CA ASP A 291 -20.29 1.43 2.34
C ASP A 291 -21.76 1.80 2.10
N ARG A 292 -22.05 2.53 1.00
CA ARG A 292 -23.44 2.87 0.61
C ARG A 292 -24.26 1.63 0.29
N ILE A 293 -23.69 0.66 -0.45
CA ILE A 293 -24.37 -0.60 -0.74
C ILE A 293 -24.50 -1.44 0.53
N SER A 294 -23.47 -1.49 1.36
CA SER A 294 -23.45 -2.25 2.62
C SER A 294 -24.59 -1.85 3.56
N ARG A 295 -24.99 -0.58 3.56
CA ARG A 295 -26.15 -0.09 4.36
C ARG A 295 -27.49 -0.62 3.88
N ARG A 296 -27.61 -1.00 2.60
CA ARG A 296 -28.88 -1.49 2.00
C ARG A 296 -28.96 -3.00 1.92
N SER A 297 -27.83 -3.65 1.58
CA SER A 297 -27.79 -5.06 1.20
C SER A 297 -26.88 -5.93 2.10
N GLY A 298 -26.28 -5.31 3.16
CA GLY A 298 -25.36 -6.00 4.04
C GLY A 298 -23.90 -5.91 3.59
N ARG A 299 -22.96 -6.05 4.56
CA ARG A 299 -21.52 -5.85 4.35
C ARG A 299 -20.92 -6.79 3.31
N ARG A 300 -21.29 -8.06 3.33
CA ARG A 300 -20.79 -9.04 2.35
C ARG A 300 -21.08 -8.58 0.92
N GLN A 301 -22.32 -8.21 0.61
CA GLN A 301 -22.70 -7.80 -0.74
C GLN A 301 -22.07 -6.47 -1.14
N GLY A 302 -22.01 -5.50 -0.20
CA GLY A 302 -21.36 -4.22 -0.47
C GLY A 302 -19.90 -4.36 -0.86
N ARG A 303 -19.13 -5.19 -0.15
CA ARG A 303 -17.73 -5.46 -0.47
C ARG A 303 -17.58 -6.20 -1.81
N ILE A 304 -18.38 -7.26 -2.04
CA ILE A 304 -18.31 -8.06 -3.27
C ILE A 304 -18.65 -7.21 -4.50
N TYR A 305 -19.75 -6.45 -4.48
CA TYR A 305 -20.14 -5.65 -5.64
C TYR A 305 -19.14 -4.55 -5.97
N ALA A 306 -18.55 -3.90 -4.95
CA ALA A 306 -17.52 -2.91 -5.18
C ALA A 306 -16.24 -3.52 -5.79
N VAL A 307 -15.82 -4.69 -5.31
CA VAL A 307 -14.66 -5.39 -5.88
C VAL A 307 -14.93 -5.87 -7.29
N TRP A 308 -16.10 -6.44 -7.57
CA TRP A 308 -16.48 -6.87 -8.91
C TRP A 308 -16.53 -5.70 -9.90
N LEU A 309 -17.14 -4.58 -9.51
CA LEU A 309 -17.17 -3.38 -10.35
C LEU A 309 -15.75 -2.88 -10.62
N GLY A 310 -14.95 -2.70 -9.57
CA GLY A 310 -13.59 -2.18 -9.69
C GLY A 310 -12.69 -3.07 -10.54
N MET A 311 -12.64 -4.38 -10.24
CA MET A 311 -11.81 -5.34 -10.97
C MET A 311 -12.31 -5.57 -12.40
N GLY A 312 -13.64 -5.66 -12.61
CA GLY A 312 -14.22 -5.82 -13.93
C GLY A 312 -13.93 -4.63 -14.85
N VAL A 313 -14.19 -3.41 -14.38
CA VAL A 313 -13.89 -2.19 -15.16
C VAL A 313 -12.38 -2.06 -15.39
N SER A 314 -11.55 -2.34 -14.37
CA SER A 314 -10.10 -2.34 -14.52
C SER A 314 -9.64 -3.29 -15.62
N ALA A 315 -10.13 -4.53 -15.65
CA ALA A 315 -9.77 -5.51 -16.65
C ALA A 315 -10.20 -5.08 -18.07
N ILE A 316 -11.42 -4.57 -18.23
CA ILE A 316 -11.92 -4.07 -19.52
C ILE A 316 -11.08 -2.92 -20.03
N LEU A 317 -10.79 -1.92 -19.19
CA LEU A 317 -9.99 -0.76 -19.56
C LEU A 317 -8.54 -1.15 -19.90
N LEU A 318 -7.97 -2.11 -19.16
CA LEU A 318 -6.63 -2.60 -19.43
C LEU A 318 -6.56 -3.33 -20.78
N LEU A 319 -7.49 -4.26 -21.04
CA LEU A 319 -7.62 -4.97 -22.32
C LEU A 319 -7.80 -3.98 -23.48
N ALA A 320 -8.79 -3.10 -23.38
CA ALA A 320 -9.05 -2.13 -24.45
C ALA A 320 -7.85 -1.20 -24.67
N GLY A 321 -7.26 -0.66 -23.60
CA GLY A 321 -6.10 0.23 -23.68
C GLY A 321 -4.85 -0.43 -24.28
N SER A 322 -4.62 -1.74 -24.00
CA SER A 322 -3.47 -2.48 -24.53
C SER A 322 -3.54 -2.72 -26.04
N HIS A 323 -4.73 -2.84 -26.60
CA HIS A 323 -4.95 -3.11 -28.03
C HIS A 323 -5.22 -1.85 -28.86
N LEU A 324 -5.52 -0.71 -28.25
CA LEU A 324 -5.69 0.56 -28.95
C LEU A 324 -4.38 1.10 -29.49
N ARG A 325 -4.35 1.51 -30.76
CA ARG A 325 -3.17 2.10 -31.40
C ARG A 325 -2.98 3.59 -31.04
N ILE A 326 -4.05 4.31 -30.73
CA ILE A 326 -4.04 5.75 -30.47
C ILE A 326 -3.53 5.99 -29.03
N THR A 327 -2.30 6.49 -28.91
CA THR A 327 -1.60 6.67 -27.61
C THR A 327 -2.36 7.58 -26.64
N VAL A 328 -2.93 8.70 -27.16
CA VAL A 328 -3.67 9.70 -26.34
C VAL A 328 -4.95 9.12 -25.72
N ILE A 329 -5.47 8.01 -26.23
CA ILE A 329 -6.63 7.30 -25.65
C ILE A 329 -6.16 6.10 -24.82
N ALA A 330 -5.16 5.36 -25.31
CA ALA A 330 -4.67 4.15 -24.66
C ALA A 330 -4.08 4.41 -23.26
N LEU A 331 -3.22 5.42 -23.11
CA LEU A 331 -2.58 5.71 -21.82
C LEU A 331 -3.56 6.15 -20.73
N PRO A 332 -4.53 7.07 -20.97
CA PRO A 332 -5.59 7.36 -20.02
C PRO A 332 -6.42 6.13 -19.64
N MET A 333 -6.74 5.25 -20.59
CA MET A 333 -7.49 4.04 -20.29
C MET A 333 -6.72 3.11 -19.35
N ILE A 334 -5.42 2.88 -19.60
CA ILE A 334 -4.57 2.07 -18.72
C ILE A 334 -4.40 2.75 -17.35
N ALA A 335 -4.28 4.09 -17.31
CA ALA A 335 -4.21 4.83 -16.06
C ALA A 335 -5.53 4.71 -15.26
N LEU A 336 -6.68 4.82 -15.92
CA LEU A 336 -7.98 4.61 -15.29
C LEU A 336 -8.16 3.15 -14.85
N ALA A 337 -7.64 2.17 -15.58
CA ALA A 337 -7.64 0.77 -15.17
C ALA A 337 -6.94 0.60 -13.82
N ALA A 338 -5.78 1.26 -13.61
CA ALA A 338 -5.10 1.30 -12.32
C ALA A 338 -5.97 1.96 -11.24
N GLY A 339 -6.65 3.05 -11.57
CA GLY A 339 -7.59 3.72 -10.65
C GLY A 339 -8.73 2.80 -10.22
N PHE A 340 -9.36 2.06 -11.14
CA PHE A 340 -10.42 1.10 -10.82
C PHE A 340 -9.90 -0.14 -10.09
N ASN A 341 -8.67 -0.56 -10.31
CA ASN A 341 -8.02 -1.55 -9.47
C ASN A 341 -7.98 -1.06 -8.01
N TYR A 342 -7.65 0.21 -7.77
CA TYR A 342 -7.63 0.80 -6.43
C TYR A 342 -9.02 1.14 -5.88
N PHE A 343 -10.01 1.39 -6.71
CA PHE A 343 -11.42 1.43 -6.30
C PHE A 343 -11.81 0.14 -5.58
N ALA A 344 -11.38 -1.02 -6.10
CA ALA A 344 -11.58 -2.31 -5.43
C ALA A 344 -10.69 -2.47 -4.19
N THR A 345 -9.44 -2.02 -4.24
CA THR A 345 -8.41 -2.23 -3.20
C THR A 345 -8.84 -1.75 -1.82
N SER A 346 -9.57 -0.63 -1.71
CA SER A 346 -10.12 -0.12 -0.44
C SER A 346 -10.97 -1.17 0.29
N ASN A 347 -11.65 -2.04 -0.46
CA ASN A 347 -12.53 -3.06 0.09
C ASN A 347 -11.78 -4.29 0.61
N PHE A 348 -10.60 -4.57 0.09
CA PHE A 348 -9.71 -5.60 0.66
C PHE A 348 -9.25 -5.20 2.06
N TRP A 349 -8.77 -3.98 2.22
CA TRP A 349 -8.34 -3.45 3.52
C TRP A 349 -9.50 -3.35 4.52
N ALA A 350 -10.67 -2.86 4.07
CA ALA A 350 -11.86 -2.83 4.91
C ALA A 350 -12.33 -4.23 5.33
N SER A 351 -12.19 -5.23 4.45
CA SER A 351 -12.54 -6.62 4.78
C SER A 351 -11.63 -7.24 5.82
N CYS A 352 -10.36 -6.83 5.93
CA CYS A 352 -9.49 -7.24 7.05
C CYS A 352 -10.09 -6.79 8.39
N ILE A 353 -10.62 -5.56 8.44
CA ILE A 353 -11.24 -5.01 9.65
C ILE A 353 -12.57 -5.72 9.94
N ASP A 354 -13.36 -6.00 8.89
CA ASP A 354 -14.66 -6.64 9.05
C ASP A 354 -14.54 -8.11 9.50
N LEU A 355 -13.52 -8.84 9.01
CA LEU A 355 -13.28 -10.25 9.34
C LEU A 355 -12.60 -10.44 10.69
N ALA A 356 -11.67 -9.57 11.08
CA ALA A 356 -10.90 -9.68 12.31
C ALA A 356 -10.71 -8.31 12.97
N PRO A 357 -11.73 -7.71 13.59
CA PRO A 357 -11.66 -6.37 14.16
C PRO A 357 -10.55 -6.22 15.20
N ASP A 358 -10.37 -7.21 16.07
CA ASP A 358 -9.35 -7.21 17.14
C ASP A 358 -7.93 -7.52 16.60
N PHE A 359 -7.81 -8.19 15.45
CA PHE A 359 -6.56 -8.63 14.83
C PHE A 359 -6.41 -8.14 13.40
N SER A 360 -6.97 -6.96 13.11
CA SER A 360 -7.00 -6.41 11.76
C SER A 360 -5.61 -6.13 11.18
N ALA A 361 -4.64 -5.75 12.03
CA ALA A 361 -3.27 -5.56 11.60
C ALA A 361 -2.57 -6.88 11.25
N SER A 362 -2.78 -7.95 12.03
CA SER A 362 -2.22 -9.28 11.75
C SER A 362 -2.78 -9.85 10.44
N LEU A 363 -4.11 -9.77 10.25
CA LEU A 363 -4.75 -10.25 9.02
C LEU A 363 -4.33 -9.42 7.80
N SER A 364 -4.27 -8.10 7.92
CA SER A 364 -3.83 -7.24 6.83
C SER A 364 -2.33 -7.41 6.51
N GLY A 365 -1.50 -7.69 7.50
CA GLY A 365 -0.11 -8.07 7.30
C GLY A 365 0.03 -9.34 6.46
N LEU A 366 -0.75 -10.39 6.80
CA LEU A 366 -0.81 -11.64 6.02
C LEU A 366 -1.29 -11.39 4.58
N MET A 367 -2.38 -10.65 4.42
CA MET A 367 -2.93 -10.28 3.12
C MET A 367 -1.90 -9.53 2.26
N ASN A 368 -1.23 -8.54 2.84
CA ASN A 368 -0.27 -7.71 2.12
C ASN A 368 1.02 -8.47 1.76
N THR A 369 1.44 -9.44 2.58
CA THR A 369 2.54 -10.36 2.23
C THR A 369 2.23 -11.10 0.93
N VAL A 370 1.03 -11.69 0.80
CA VAL A 370 0.63 -12.43 -0.41
C VAL A 370 0.47 -11.47 -1.60
N GLY A 371 -0.02 -10.24 -1.37
CA GLY A 371 -0.05 -9.18 -2.39
C GLY A 371 1.32 -8.85 -2.97
N ASN A 372 2.35 -8.75 -2.10
CA ASN A 372 3.73 -8.50 -2.54
C ASN A 372 4.36 -9.71 -3.24
N VAL A 373 4.00 -10.94 -2.85
CA VAL A 373 4.40 -12.15 -3.61
C VAL A 373 3.79 -12.12 -5.02
N GLY A 374 2.50 -11.76 -5.14
CA GLY A 374 1.85 -11.53 -6.44
C GLY A 374 2.60 -10.49 -7.29
N GLY A 375 3.02 -9.40 -6.66
CA GLY A 375 3.83 -8.35 -7.30
C GLY A 375 5.21 -8.83 -7.75
N ALA A 376 5.90 -9.64 -6.95
CA ALA A 376 7.19 -10.20 -7.30
C ALA A 376 7.08 -11.14 -8.52
N ILE A 377 6.07 -11.99 -8.55
CA ILE A 377 5.75 -12.84 -9.70
C ILE A 377 5.45 -11.97 -10.93
N SER A 378 4.63 -10.93 -10.76
CA SER A 378 4.26 -9.99 -11.83
C SER A 378 5.47 -9.37 -12.49
N SER A 379 6.43 -8.91 -11.71
CA SER A 379 7.62 -8.22 -12.21
C SER A 379 8.41 -9.08 -13.20
N THR A 380 8.58 -10.36 -12.90
CA THR A 380 9.31 -11.31 -13.75
C THR A 380 8.44 -11.83 -14.91
N ALA A 381 7.20 -12.24 -14.60
CA ALA A 381 6.30 -12.82 -15.59
C ALA A 381 5.92 -11.80 -16.69
N THR A 382 5.66 -10.55 -16.33
CA THR A 382 5.34 -9.49 -17.30
C THR A 382 6.51 -9.21 -18.22
N ALA A 383 7.74 -9.16 -17.68
CA ALA A 383 8.94 -8.98 -18.50
C ALA A 383 9.14 -10.13 -19.50
N TYR A 384 9.00 -11.37 -19.03
CA TYR A 384 9.12 -12.57 -19.87
C TYR A 384 8.08 -12.57 -21.00
N LEU A 385 6.81 -12.32 -20.67
CA LEU A 385 5.72 -12.25 -21.64
C LEU A 385 5.93 -11.12 -22.64
N ALA A 386 6.35 -9.93 -22.18
CA ALA A 386 6.58 -8.78 -23.04
C ALA A 386 7.67 -9.03 -24.06
N VAL A 387 8.75 -9.74 -23.69
CA VAL A 387 9.87 -10.07 -24.59
C VAL A 387 9.48 -11.16 -25.60
N HIS A 388 8.79 -12.24 -25.15
CA HIS A 388 8.54 -13.41 -25.99
C HIS A 388 7.22 -13.35 -26.75
N GLN A 389 6.20 -12.67 -26.23
CA GLN A 389 4.84 -12.65 -26.78
C GLN A 389 4.30 -11.22 -27.05
N GLY A 390 5.08 -10.20 -26.66
CA GLY A 390 4.72 -8.81 -26.82
C GLY A 390 3.95 -8.23 -25.62
N TRP A 391 3.97 -6.90 -25.53
CA TRP A 391 3.36 -6.16 -24.43
C TRP A 391 1.86 -6.33 -24.31
N SER A 392 1.12 -6.43 -25.43
CA SER A 392 -0.33 -6.62 -25.39
C SER A 392 -0.70 -7.92 -24.71
N ARG A 393 0.02 -9.02 -24.99
CA ARG A 393 -0.20 -10.31 -24.30
C ARG A 393 0.13 -10.25 -22.80
N ALA A 394 1.18 -9.54 -22.43
CA ALA A 394 1.51 -9.35 -21.01
C ALA A 394 0.40 -8.62 -20.24
N LEU A 395 -0.18 -7.58 -20.88
CA LEU A 395 -1.31 -6.83 -20.31
C LEU A 395 -2.63 -7.64 -20.32
N ASP A 396 -2.86 -8.49 -21.34
CA ASP A 396 -4.01 -9.39 -21.39
C ASP A 396 -3.98 -10.39 -20.22
N VAL A 397 -2.82 -10.97 -19.94
CA VAL A 397 -2.65 -11.87 -18.76
C VAL A 397 -2.92 -11.12 -17.46
N ALA A 398 -2.43 -9.89 -17.33
CA ALA A 398 -2.71 -9.07 -16.15
C ALA A 398 -4.21 -8.77 -15.99
N ALA A 399 -4.93 -8.51 -17.09
CA ALA A 399 -6.37 -8.31 -17.08
C ALA A 399 -7.14 -9.58 -16.66
N LEU A 400 -6.73 -10.75 -17.14
CA LEU A 400 -7.32 -12.04 -16.75
C LEU A 400 -7.10 -12.32 -15.24
N ILE A 401 -5.90 -12.06 -14.73
CA ILE A 401 -5.59 -12.19 -13.31
C ILE A 401 -6.44 -11.20 -12.48
N THR A 402 -6.67 -9.98 -13.00
CA THR A 402 -7.55 -8.99 -12.36
C THR A 402 -8.99 -9.52 -12.23
N VAL A 403 -9.53 -10.17 -13.26
CA VAL A 403 -10.85 -10.85 -13.18
C VAL A 403 -10.80 -11.98 -12.13
N GLY A 404 -9.73 -12.78 -12.13
CA GLY A 404 -9.51 -13.83 -11.13
C GLY A 404 -9.53 -13.30 -9.70
N SER A 405 -8.98 -12.10 -9.46
CA SER A 405 -9.07 -11.42 -8.16
C SER A 405 -10.52 -11.19 -7.73
N GLY A 406 -11.36 -10.66 -8.62
CA GLY A 406 -12.80 -10.47 -8.35
C GLY A 406 -13.51 -11.78 -8.02
N LEU A 407 -13.25 -12.85 -8.79
CA LEU A 407 -13.84 -14.17 -8.58
C LEU A 407 -13.44 -14.76 -7.21
N LEU A 408 -12.17 -14.72 -6.87
CA LEU A 408 -11.66 -15.19 -5.57
C LEU A 408 -12.24 -14.40 -4.41
N PHE A 409 -12.43 -13.08 -4.55
CA PHE A 409 -13.04 -12.26 -3.53
C PHE A 409 -14.50 -12.63 -3.22
N SER A 410 -15.20 -13.30 -4.11
CA SER A 410 -16.59 -13.77 -3.87
C SER A 410 -16.70 -14.76 -2.70
N PHE A 411 -15.60 -15.43 -2.34
CA PHE A 411 -15.55 -16.32 -1.17
C PHE A 411 -15.41 -15.54 0.15
N VAL A 412 -15.19 -14.22 0.11
CA VAL A 412 -15.07 -13.39 1.30
C VAL A 412 -16.44 -13.10 1.89
N ASN A 413 -16.66 -13.51 3.12
CA ASN A 413 -17.88 -13.18 3.87
C ASN A 413 -17.56 -12.12 4.95
N ALA A 414 -17.53 -10.86 4.54
CA ALA A 414 -17.30 -9.72 5.44
C ALA A 414 -18.46 -9.46 6.43
N GLY A 415 -19.55 -10.22 6.37
CA GLY A 415 -20.67 -10.13 7.30
C GLY A 415 -20.47 -10.91 8.60
N GLN A 416 -19.45 -11.76 8.69
CA GLN A 416 -19.15 -12.60 9.86
C GLN A 416 -17.68 -12.51 10.23
N THR A 417 -17.38 -12.34 11.52
CA THR A 417 -16.00 -12.35 12.01
C THR A 417 -15.43 -13.78 12.04
N VAL A 418 -14.10 -13.88 11.95
CA VAL A 418 -13.39 -15.17 12.05
C VAL A 418 -13.59 -15.81 13.42
N GLU A 419 -13.81 -15.00 14.47
CA GLU A 419 -13.99 -15.47 15.84
C GLU A 419 -15.35 -16.12 16.07
N GLU A 420 -16.41 -15.66 15.38
CA GLU A 420 -17.79 -16.15 15.50
C GLU A 420 -18.04 -17.48 14.75
N ARG A 421 -17.10 -17.95 13.94
CA ARG A 421 -17.27 -19.19 13.20
C ARG A 421 -17.04 -20.40 14.07
N PRO A 422 -17.95 -21.39 14.07
CA PRO A 422 -17.68 -22.68 14.69
C PRO A 422 -16.45 -23.31 13.97
N THR A 423 -15.59 -23.91 14.76
CA THR A 423 -14.42 -24.71 14.28
C THR A 423 -14.87 -25.94 13.51
#